data_4f9c7d0740832724d27e7afb5f8b7972
#
_entry.id   4f9c7d0740832724d27e7afb5f8b7972
#
_cell.length_a   1.000
_cell.length_b   1.000
_cell.length_c   1.000
_cell.angle_alpha   90.00
_cell.angle_beta   90.00
_cell.angle_gamma   90.00
#
_symmetry.space_group_name_H-M   'P 1'
#
loop_
_entity.id
_entity.type
_entity.pdbx_description
1 polymer ?
#
loop_
_entity_poly.entity_id
_entity_poly.type
_entity_poly.pdbx_seq_one_letter_code
_entity_poly.pdbx_strand_id
1 'polypeptide(L)' 'METPNFLTIKQFVEKQRAFTPGGVRSLIFYRGDDAEKAGAIARLGRRILIDEPRFLAWVRDGGARQIRGQAA' A
#
# COMPACT_ATOMS: atom_id res chain seq x y z
N MET A 1 3.58 -0.45 -22.28
CA MET A 1 3.13 -1.35 -21.21
C MET A 1 3.99 -1.17 -19.98
N GLU A 2 3.35 -0.98 -18.84
CA GLU A 2 4.08 -0.74 -17.62
C GLU A 2 4.48 -2.02 -16.94
N THR A 3 5.70 -2.04 -16.46
CA THR A 3 6.16 -3.15 -15.65
C THR A 3 5.89 -2.82 -14.19
N PRO A 4 5.27 -3.74 -13.45
CA PRO A 4 5.05 -3.49 -12.03
C PRO A 4 6.38 -3.29 -11.31
N ASN A 5 6.37 -2.39 -10.36
CA ASN A 5 7.55 -2.14 -9.55
C ASN A 5 7.27 -2.62 -8.13
N PHE A 6 7.48 -3.91 -7.91
CA PHE A 6 7.16 -4.51 -6.63
C PHE A 6 8.25 -4.28 -5.62
N LEU A 7 7.85 -3.87 -4.44
CA LEU A 7 8.74 -3.65 -3.31
C LEU A 7 8.16 -4.32 -2.08
N THR A 8 9.03 -4.74 -1.18
CA THR A 8 8.57 -5.14 0.13
C THR A 8 8.18 -3.90 0.91
N ILE A 9 7.46 -4.09 2.03
CA ILE A 9 7.09 -2.96 2.87
C ILE A 9 8.34 -2.20 3.30
N LYS A 10 9.38 -2.92 3.70
CA LYS A 10 10.62 -2.29 4.14
C LYS A 10 11.23 -1.45 3.04
N GLN A 11 11.32 -2.02 1.83
CA GLN A 11 11.89 -1.31 0.70
C GLN A 11 11.07 -0.09 0.33
N PHE A 12 9.75 -0.24 0.39
CA PHE A 12 8.86 0.85 0.03
C PHE A 12 9.04 2.03 0.97
N VAL A 13 9.06 1.78 2.29
CA VAL A 13 9.16 2.88 3.24
C VAL A 13 10.55 3.50 3.25
N GLU A 14 11.57 2.74 2.86
CA GLU A 14 12.90 3.31 2.72
C GLU A 14 12.96 4.31 1.58
N LYS A 15 12.19 4.04 0.54
CA LYS A 15 12.16 4.89 -0.63
C LYS A 15 11.17 6.03 -0.47
N GLN A 16 10.01 5.73 0.05
CA GLN A 16 8.94 6.71 0.23
C GLN A 16 8.91 7.13 1.69
N ARG A 17 9.66 8.15 2.02
CA ARG A 17 9.90 8.55 3.39
C ARG A 17 8.66 9.10 4.10
N ALA A 18 7.61 9.40 3.34
CA ALA A 18 6.37 9.85 3.94
C ALA A 18 5.61 8.72 4.65
N PHE A 19 6.01 7.49 4.40
CA PHE A 19 5.33 6.34 4.98
C PHE A 19 6.21 5.68 6.03
N THR A 20 5.56 5.11 7.04
CA THR A 20 6.24 4.33 8.07
C THR A 20 5.84 2.87 7.91
N PRO A 21 6.68 1.93 8.37
CA PRO A 21 6.30 0.52 8.31
C PRO A 21 4.99 0.24 9.03
N GLY A 22 4.81 0.83 10.21
CA GLY A 22 3.58 0.64 10.96
C GLY A 22 2.38 1.19 10.24
N GLY A 23 2.53 2.36 9.61
CA GLY A 23 1.44 2.96 8.86
C GLY A 23 1.03 2.11 7.67
N VAL A 24 2.01 1.61 6.92
CA VAL A 24 1.72 0.77 5.77
C VAL A 24 1.07 -0.54 6.21
N ARG A 25 1.56 -1.14 7.30
CA ARG A 25 0.95 -2.36 7.80
C ARG A 25 -0.48 -2.15 8.24
N SER A 26 -0.78 -1.01 8.85
CA SER A 26 -2.14 -0.69 9.24
C SER A 26 -3.04 -0.55 8.02
N LEU A 27 -2.56 0.12 6.98
CA LEU A 27 -3.33 0.25 5.75
C LEU A 27 -3.67 -1.11 5.18
N ILE A 28 -2.69 -2.00 5.16
CA ILE A 28 -2.89 -3.34 4.62
C ILE A 28 -3.83 -4.14 5.51
N PHE A 29 -3.72 -3.97 6.81
CA PHE A 29 -4.58 -4.69 7.74
C PHE A 29 -6.05 -4.29 7.55
N TYR A 30 -6.31 -3.01 7.45
CA TYR A 30 -7.69 -2.51 7.39
C TYR A 30 -8.23 -2.42 5.97
N ARG A 31 -7.38 -2.17 5.00
CA ARG A 31 -7.82 -1.93 3.63
C ARG A 31 -7.12 -2.82 2.62
N GLY A 32 -6.55 -3.93 3.10
CA GLY A 32 -5.75 -4.80 2.23
C GLY A 32 -6.53 -5.37 1.05
N ASP A 33 -7.78 -5.77 1.29
CA ASP A 33 -8.59 -6.33 0.22
C ASP A 33 -8.87 -5.29 -0.86
N ASP A 34 -9.13 -4.06 -0.45
CA ASP A 34 -9.36 -2.98 -1.39
C ASP A 34 -8.08 -2.66 -2.16
N ALA A 35 -6.95 -2.63 -1.44
CA ALA A 35 -5.67 -2.37 -2.07
C ALA A 35 -5.32 -3.46 -3.08
N GLU A 36 -5.62 -4.71 -2.75
CA GLU A 36 -5.36 -5.82 -3.64
C GLU A 36 -6.20 -5.72 -4.91
N LYS A 37 -7.47 -5.36 -4.75
CA LYS A 37 -8.34 -5.17 -5.90
C LYS A 37 -7.85 -4.05 -6.79
N ALA A 38 -7.32 -3.01 -6.20
CA ALA A 38 -6.82 -1.87 -6.95
C ALA A 38 -5.47 -2.16 -7.61
N GLY A 39 -4.87 -3.30 -7.29
CA GLY A 39 -3.55 -3.61 -7.81
C GLY A 39 -2.44 -2.92 -7.06
N ALA A 40 -2.75 -2.32 -5.93
CA ALA A 40 -1.75 -1.61 -5.14
C ALA A 40 -0.82 -2.56 -4.40
N ILE A 41 -1.32 -3.74 -4.04
CA ILE A 41 -0.50 -4.76 -3.41
C ILE A 41 -0.78 -6.10 -4.08
N ALA A 42 0.18 -6.99 -3.92
CA ALA A 42 0.03 -8.38 -4.35
C ALA A 42 0.44 -9.27 -3.20
N ARG A 43 -0.31 -10.33 -2.98
CA ARG A 43 0.01 -11.28 -1.94
C ARG A 43 0.68 -12.49 -2.54
N LEU A 44 1.86 -12.78 -2.03
CA LEU A 44 2.65 -13.91 -2.52
C LEU A 44 2.98 -14.77 -1.32
N GLY A 45 2.16 -15.81 -1.12
CA GLY A 45 2.29 -16.62 0.07
C GLY A 45 2.05 -15.75 1.30
N ARG A 46 3.05 -15.67 2.16
CA ARG A 46 2.95 -14.83 3.36
C ARG A 46 3.47 -13.43 3.15
N ARG A 47 4.03 -13.19 1.97
CA ARG A 47 4.61 -11.89 1.69
C ARG A 47 3.60 -10.97 1.06
N ILE A 48 3.77 -9.71 1.33
CA ILE A 48 3.00 -8.68 0.68
C ILE A 48 3.97 -7.82 -0.10
N LEU A 49 3.69 -7.68 -1.38
CA LEU A 49 4.49 -6.85 -2.27
C LEU A 49 3.68 -5.63 -2.63
N ILE A 50 4.33 -4.48 -2.63
CA ILE A 50 3.69 -3.22 -2.96
C ILE A 50 4.06 -2.86 -4.38
N ASP A 51 3.04 -2.65 -5.21
CA ASP A 51 3.23 -2.11 -6.55
C ASP A 51 3.31 -0.60 -6.38
N GLU A 52 4.50 -0.08 -6.40
CA GLU A 52 4.74 1.31 -5.99
C GLU A 52 3.85 2.32 -6.71
N PRO A 53 3.83 2.36 -8.05
CA PRO A 53 3.00 3.39 -8.68
C PRO A 53 1.51 3.23 -8.39
N ARG A 54 1.04 1.99 -8.33
CA ARG A 54 -0.37 1.77 -8.06
C ARG A 54 -0.73 2.02 -6.60
N PHE A 55 0.18 1.71 -5.70
CA PHE A 55 -0.06 1.99 -4.29
C PHE A 55 -0.16 3.49 -4.05
N LEU A 56 0.73 4.25 -4.65
CA LEU A 56 0.72 5.70 -4.50
C LEU A 56 -0.56 6.29 -5.11
N ALA A 57 -0.97 5.78 -6.26
CA ALA A 57 -2.21 6.23 -6.87
C ALA A 57 -3.41 5.87 -6.01
N TRP A 58 -3.41 4.68 -5.43
CA TRP A 58 -4.49 4.24 -4.56
C TRP A 58 -4.61 5.12 -3.33
N VAL A 59 -3.48 5.48 -2.74
CA VAL A 59 -3.47 6.37 -1.58
C VAL A 59 -3.97 7.76 -1.98
N ARG A 60 -3.50 8.25 -3.12
CA ARG A 60 -3.90 9.56 -3.61
C ARG A 60 -5.41 9.62 -3.89
N ASP A 61 -5.95 8.53 -4.43
CA ASP A 61 -7.36 8.49 -4.79
C ASP A 61 -8.28 8.25 -3.61
N GLY A 62 -7.71 8.19 -2.41
CA GLY A 62 -8.50 8.11 -1.21
C GLY A 62 -8.71 6.70 -0.68
N GLY A 63 -8.04 5.71 -1.24
CA GLY A 63 -8.18 4.35 -0.74
C GLY A 63 -7.78 4.22 0.71
N ALA A 64 -6.83 5.01 1.15
CA ALA A 64 -6.33 4.96 2.52
C ALA A 64 -7.08 5.87 3.48
N ARG A 65 -8.00 6.69 2.98
CA ARG A 65 -8.65 7.68 3.83
C ARG A 65 -9.47 7.09 4.93
N GLN A 66 -10.06 5.96 4.65
CA GLN A 66 -11.02 5.39 5.60
C GLN A 66 -10.37 4.99 6.90
N ILE A 67 -9.10 4.67 6.87
CA ILE A 67 -8.39 4.33 8.09
C ILE A 67 -8.20 5.58 8.93
N ARG A 68 -7.92 6.69 8.25
CA ARG A 68 -7.78 7.97 8.91
C ARG A 68 -9.11 8.53 9.32
N GLY A 69 -10.15 8.11 8.64
CA GLY A 69 -11.47 8.65 8.85
C GLY A 69 -11.95 8.52 10.27
N GLN A 70 -11.54 7.47 10.94
CA GLN A 70 -11.98 7.30 12.32
C GLN A 70 -11.36 8.34 13.22
N ALA A 71 -10.26 8.92 12.81
CA ALA A 71 -9.61 9.92 13.62
C ALA A 71 -10.16 11.32 13.36
N ALA A 72 -10.86 11.45 12.29
CA ALA A 72 -11.37 12.78 11.93
C ALA A 72 -12.51 13.17 12.82
#